data_f583674d1fe7fd318dc2f27d35e4b40e
#
_entry.id   f583674d1fe7fd318dc2f27d35e4b40e
#
_cell.length_a   1.000
_cell.length_b   1.000
_cell.length_c   1.000
_cell.angle_alpha   90.00
_cell.angle_beta   90.00
_cell.angle_gamma   90.00
#
_symmetry.space_group_name_H-M   'P 1'
#
loop_
_entity.id
_entity.type
_entity.pdbx_description
1 polymer ?
#
loop_
_entity_poly.entity_id
_entity_poly.type
_entity_poly.pdbx_seq_one_letter_code
_entity_poly.pdbx_strand_id
1 'polypeptide(L)'
;MKKFYILAAAAIAVAACGQNKTTEPSELKDKVESYAVVEISSPLYDALSENDKKIVSLFRQAGEIMDGLFWKQTFGDKAEMEALTDEYEKAYAMINYGPWDHLDNNAPFVEGYGEKPLGCQYYPQDMTMEEWEAFSDPDKLSLYTVIRRDENGALKTVWYRDEYKAELEKVCALLEEAAALTTNEGMKTYLTERVKAFRTDDYLASDMAWMDMKDCNMDLVIGPIENYDDHLFEAKAAYECFILLKDEARSANLAKYVSLLPTLQTMLPCAPEFKTFVPGTSSDLNVYDAIFYAGDCNAGSKTIAINLPNDERVHAAKGTRRLQLYNSMMAKFNKIVIPIGEVLMDPSQLEYLSADAFFWNVTFHEVAHGLGVKQTVNGKGSVDEAMGSEKTTWEEAKADILGLFMVNKLIEMGEITDITKEESIATFIAGIVRSVRFGFASSHGKANMMCYNFMEEHGAFSRNAEGKYVVDFEKASAVIDAWAELIIMTQATGDLEFAQKYSAEHADITDALAADIEKVNGAGIPRDIVFEWKW
;
A
#
# COMPACT_ATOMS: atom_id res chain seq x y z
N MET A 1 -45.52 26.19 6.02
CA MET A 1 -45.77 25.00 6.85
C MET A 1 -44.78 23.96 6.40
N LYS A 2 -43.66 23.86 7.14
CA LYS A 2 -42.61 22.88 6.87
C LYS A 2 -42.92 21.62 7.68
N LYS A 3 -43.10 20.49 6.99
CA LYS A 3 -43.29 19.20 7.62
C LYS A 3 -41.90 18.61 7.87
N PHE A 4 -41.51 18.48 9.13
CA PHE A 4 -40.39 17.70 9.58
C PHE A 4 -40.76 16.21 9.54
N TYR A 5 -40.00 15.41 8.80
CA TYR A 5 -40.05 13.96 8.94
C TYR A 5 -38.99 13.56 9.96
N ILE A 6 -39.46 13.10 11.12
CA ILE A 6 -38.62 12.44 12.14
C ILE A 6 -38.48 10.99 11.67
N LEU A 7 -37.29 10.59 11.25
CA LEU A 7 -36.94 9.18 11.12
C LEU A 7 -36.58 8.65 12.52
N ALA A 8 -37.43 7.82 13.06
CA ALA A 8 -37.13 7.05 14.24
C ALA A 8 -36.19 5.90 13.86
N ALA A 9 -34.92 6.00 14.25
CA ALA A 9 -34.00 4.89 14.19
C ALA A 9 -34.39 3.88 15.29
N ALA A 10 -34.95 2.75 14.90
CA ALA A 10 -35.17 1.63 15.80
C ALA A 10 -33.80 0.97 16.04
N ALA A 11 -33.25 1.18 17.23
CA ALA A 11 -32.11 0.44 17.70
C ALA A 11 -32.53 -1.03 17.91
N ILE A 12 -32.19 -1.90 16.98
CA ILE A 12 -32.22 -3.34 17.20
C ILE A 12 -30.95 -3.67 17.97
N ALA A 13 -31.07 -3.79 19.29
CA ALA A 13 -30.05 -4.40 20.11
C ALA A 13 -29.99 -5.90 19.75
N VAL A 14 -29.17 -6.25 18.80
CA VAL A 14 -28.71 -7.63 18.63
C VAL A 14 -27.71 -7.85 19.76
N ALA A 15 -28.13 -8.54 20.80
CA ALA A 15 -27.20 -9.11 21.76
C ALA A 15 -26.42 -10.21 21.03
N ALA A 16 -25.35 -9.81 20.35
CA ALA A 16 -24.31 -10.73 19.96
C ALA A 16 -23.60 -11.15 21.25
N CYS A 17 -23.95 -12.31 21.78
CA CYS A 17 -23.04 -13.08 22.61
C CYS A 17 -21.83 -13.40 21.70
N GLY A 18 -20.90 -12.48 21.62
CA GLY A 18 -19.57 -12.76 21.11
C GLY A 18 -18.96 -13.79 22.06
N GLN A 19 -18.96 -15.04 21.67
CA GLN A 19 -17.99 -15.98 22.18
C GLN A 19 -16.65 -15.43 21.72
N ASN A 20 -15.85 -14.90 22.66
CA ASN A 20 -14.42 -14.71 22.46
C ASN A 20 -13.87 -16.09 22.05
N LYS A 21 -13.72 -16.33 20.77
CA LYS A 21 -12.93 -17.44 20.26
C LYS A 21 -11.48 -17.04 20.51
N THR A 22 -10.94 -17.46 21.65
CA THR A 22 -9.49 -17.57 21.78
C THR A 22 -9.02 -18.48 20.65
N THR A 23 -8.16 -17.98 19.81
CA THR A 23 -7.56 -18.75 18.71
C THR A 23 -6.80 -19.90 19.35
N GLU A 24 -7.05 -21.15 18.92
CA GLU A 24 -6.34 -22.31 19.46
C GLU A 24 -4.84 -22.17 19.18
N PRO A 25 -3.93 -22.62 20.07
CA PRO A 25 -2.49 -22.51 19.87
C PRO A 25 -2.00 -23.09 18.54
N SER A 26 -2.65 -24.10 18.00
CA SER A 26 -2.36 -24.68 16.69
C SER A 26 -2.67 -23.71 15.54
N GLU A 27 -3.75 -22.92 15.65
CA GLU A 27 -4.16 -21.96 14.63
C GLU A 27 -3.19 -20.77 14.56
N LEU A 28 -2.70 -20.27 15.69
CA LEU A 28 -1.68 -19.21 15.73
C LEU A 28 -0.33 -19.70 15.22
N LYS A 29 0.03 -20.95 15.48
CA LYS A 29 1.21 -21.56 14.87
C LYS A 29 1.13 -21.51 13.35
N ASP A 30 0.01 -21.95 12.78
CA ASP A 30 -0.19 -21.94 11.33
C ASP A 30 -0.16 -20.51 10.78
N LYS A 31 -0.72 -19.52 11.50
CA LYS A 31 -0.65 -18.11 11.12
C LYS A 31 0.79 -17.57 11.10
N VAL A 32 1.61 -17.86 12.12
CA VAL A 32 3.03 -17.46 12.16
C VAL A 32 3.82 -18.16 11.05
N GLU A 33 3.66 -19.47 10.91
CA GLU A 33 4.34 -20.27 9.89
C GLU A 33 3.89 -19.91 8.45
N SER A 34 2.74 -19.23 8.30
CA SER A 34 2.27 -18.72 7.04
C SER A 34 2.97 -17.44 6.56
N TYR A 35 3.90 -16.89 7.33
CA TYR A 35 4.78 -15.82 6.86
C TYR A 35 6.08 -16.43 6.36
N ALA A 36 6.42 -16.18 5.09
CA ALA A 36 7.69 -16.64 4.56
C ALA A 36 8.83 -15.75 5.07
N VAL A 37 9.76 -16.35 5.79
CA VAL A 37 10.98 -15.65 6.20
C VAL A 37 11.87 -15.45 4.97
N VAL A 38 12.25 -14.20 4.71
CA VAL A 38 13.12 -13.81 3.61
C VAL A 38 14.35 -13.11 4.17
N GLU A 39 15.51 -13.70 3.93
CA GLU A 39 16.78 -13.03 4.21
C GLU A 39 16.96 -11.87 3.22
N ILE A 40 17.07 -10.65 3.72
CA ILE A 40 17.43 -9.52 2.87
C ILE A 40 18.93 -9.54 2.61
N SER A 41 19.24 -9.72 1.33
CA SER A 41 20.55 -9.47 0.76
C SER A 41 20.39 -8.56 -0.46
N SER A 42 21.31 -7.65 -0.66
CA SER A 42 21.34 -6.80 -1.85
C SER A 42 22.79 -6.64 -2.33
N PRO A 43 23.06 -6.96 -3.60
CA PRO A 43 24.39 -6.69 -4.18
C PRO A 43 24.72 -5.19 -4.17
N LEU A 44 23.70 -4.32 -4.12
CA LEU A 44 23.89 -2.88 -4.00
C LEU A 44 24.44 -2.52 -2.62
N TYR A 45 24.00 -3.20 -1.55
CA TYR A 45 24.56 -3.02 -0.20
C TYR A 45 26.02 -3.48 -0.12
N ASP A 46 26.32 -4.64 -0.71
CA ASP A 46 27.68 -5.18 -0.72
C ASP A 46 28.67 -4.24 -1.43
N ALA A 47 28.19 -3.54 -2.46
CA ALA A 47 28.98 -2.59 -3.25
C ALA A 47 29.18 -1.22 -2.58
N LEU A 48 28.49 -0.91 -1.47
CA LEU A 48 28.64 0.36 -0.76
C LEU A 48 30.06 0.54 -0.20
N SER A 49 30.51 1.79 -0.14
CA SER A 49 31.72 2.15 0.58
C SER A 49 31.56 1.91 2.09
N GLU A 50 32.66 1.73 2.80
CA GLU A 50 32.65 1.61 4.25
C GLU A 50 32.05 2.83 4.95
N ASN A 51 32.16 4.01 4.34
CA ASN A 51 31.52 5.23 4.84
C ASN A 51 30.00 5.18 4.66
N ASP A 52 29.52 4.73 3.50
CA ASP A 52 28.08 4.61 3.23
C ASP A 52 27.44 3.53 4.11
N LYS A 53 28.13 2.42 4.35
CA LYS A 53 27.69 1.39 5.32
C LYS A 53 27.54 1.94 6.74
N LYS A 54 28.42 2.88 7.16
CA LYS A 54 28.24 3.58 8.44
C LYS A 54 26.99 4.45 8.45
N ILE A 55 26.74 5.18 7.36
CA ILE A 55 25.53 6.00 7.21
C ILE A 55 24.28 5.11 7.29
N VAL A 56 24.26 3.98 6.56
CA VAL A 56 23.17 3.00 6.62
C VAL A 56 22.98 2.45 8.04
N SER A 57 24.05 2.21 8.79
CA SER A 57 23.95 1.78 10.18
C SER A 57 23.34 2.85 11.10
N LEU A 58 23.59 4.14 10.85
CA LEU A 58 22.93 5.23 11.57
C LEU A 58 21.45 5.34 11.19
N PHE A 59 21.13 5.18 9.92
CA PHE A 59 19.74 5.14 9.45
C PHE A 59 18.96 3.99 10.07
N ARG A 60 19.58 2.79 10.19
CA ARG A 60 18.96 1.65 10.85
C ARG A 60 18.65 1.94 12.32
N GLN A 61 19.62 2.50 13.07
CA GLN A 61 19.40 2.88 14.46
C GLN A 61 18.26 3.90 14.60
N ALA A 62 18.17 4.87 13.69
CA ALA A 62 17.05 5.82 13.64
C ALA A 62 15.73 5.12 13.33
N GLY A 63 15.73 4.18 12.38
CA GLY A 63 14.56 3.37 12.02
C GLY A 63 14.08 2.47 13.17
N GLU A 64 14.99 1.88 13.95
CA GLU A 64 14.64 1.10 15.16
C GLU A 64 13.93 1.97 16.21
N ILE A 65 14.23 3.28 16.27
CA ILE A 65 13.49 4.22 17.12
C ILE A 65 12.10 4.51 16.53
N MET A 66 11.98 4.66 15.20
CA MET A 66 10.66 4.80 14.53
C MET A 66 9.77 3.59 14.79
N ASP A 67 10.35 2.37 14.75
CA ASP A 67 9.65 1.13 15.13
C ASP A 67 9.02 1.21 16.53
N GLY A 68 9.82 1.66 17.50
CA GLY A 68 9.35 1.86 18.87
C GLY A 68 8.28 2.96 19.00
N LEU A 69 8.34 4.00 18.17
CA LEU A 69 7.32 5.04 18.15
C LEU A 69 6.01 4.54 17.55
N PHE A 70 6.07 3.74 16.48
CA PHE A 70 4.88 3.12 15.91
C PHE A 70 4.20 2.16 16.90
N TRP A 71 4.98 1.35 17.65
CA TRP A 71 4.43 0.55 18.75
C TRP A 71 3.62 1.41 19.73
N LYS A 72 4.15 2.58 20.12
CA LYS A 72 3.44 3.50 21.02
C LYS A 72 2.18 4.08 20.39
N GLN A 73 2.16 4.28 19.07
CA GLN A 73 1.02 4.85 18.35
C GLN A 73 -0.11 3.82 18.13
N THR A 74 0.24 2.60 17.73
CA THR A 74 -0.76 1.58 17.37
C THR A 74 -1.27 0.79 18.56
N PHE A 75 -0.40 0.43 19.50
CA PHE A 75 -0.73 -0.44 20.64
C PHE A 75 -0.46 0.19 22.00
N GLY A 76 0.75 0.69 22.21
CA GLY A 76 1.22 1.22 23.49
C GLY A 76 2.56 0.64 23.91
N ASP A 77 2.59 -0.12 24.99
CA ASP A 77 3.85 -0.70 25.51
C ASP A 77 4.17 -2.05 24.86
N LYS A 78 5.13 -2.06 23.97
CA LYS A 78 5.66 -3.27 23.32
C LYS A 78 6.02 -4.37 24.34
N ALA A 79 6.49 -3.99 25.53
CA ALA A 79 6.90 -4.93 26.54
C ALA A 79 5.76 -5.86 27.01
N GLU A 80 4.49 -5.44 26.88
CA GLU A 80 3.34 -6.30 27.17
C GLU A 80 3.28 -7.49 26.21
N MET A 81 3.50 -7.25 24.92
CA MET A 81 3.53 -8.32 23.91
C MET A 81 4.81 -9.17 24.01
N GLU A 82 5.93 -8.55 24.36
CA GLU A 82 7.18 -9.27 24.62
C GLU A 82 7.10 -10.20 25.84
N ALA A 83 6.23 -9.91 26.80
CA ALA A 83 6.00 -10.71 28.00
C ALA A 83 5.06 -11.89 27.81
N LEU A 84 4.41 -12.03 26.64
CA LEU A 84 3.57 -13.19 26.33
C LEU A 84 4.37 -14.49 26.49
N THR A 85 3.74 -15.49 27.11
CA THR A 85 4.38 -16.77 27.42
C THR A 85 4.24 -17.79 26.29
N ASP A 86 3.19 -17.68 25.47
CA ASP A 86 3.05 -18.48 24.27
C ASP A 86 3.94 -17.90 23.16
N GLU A 87 4.77 -18.75 22.56
CA GLU A 87 5.74 -18.34 21.55
C GLU A 87 5.08 -17.89 20.24
N TYR A 88 3.92 -18.46 19.89
CA TYR A 88 3.20 -18.11 18.67
C TYR A 88 2.39 -16.83 18.83
N GLU A 89 1.73 -16.64 20.00
CA GLU A 89 1.10 -15.35 20.33
C GLU A 89 2.12 -14.22 20.26
N LYS A 90 3.26 -14.41 20.91
CA LYS A 90 4.34 -13.43 20.92
C LYS A 90 4.86 -13.16 19.50
N ALA A 91 5.21 -14.19 18.73
CA ALA A 91 5.72 -14.03 17.38
C ALA A 91 4.71 -13.33 16.48
N TYR A 92 3.42 -13.70 16.59
CA TYR A 92 2.37 -13.09 15.78
C TYR A 92 2.09 -11.64 16.19
N ALA A 93 2.16 -11.33 17.49
CA ALA A 93 2.06 -9.96 17.97
C ALA A 93 3.21 -9.07 17.47
N MET A 94 4.43 -9.62 17.37
CA MET A 94 5.58 -8.87 16.80
C MET A 94 5.38 -8.57 15.31
N ILE A 95 4.78 -9.48 14.54
CA ILE A 95 4.49 -9.27 13.11
C ILE A 95 3.40 -8.18 12.95
N ASN A 96 2.41 -8.16 13.83
CA ASN A 96 1.23 -7.30 13.73
C ASN A 96 1.31 -6.00 14.57
N TYR A 97 2.39 -5.76 15.31
CA TYR A 97 2.56 -4.62 16.23
C TYR A 97 1.43 -4.52 17.27
N GLY A 98 0.92 -5.66 17.73
CA GLY A 98 -0.13 -5.73 18.72
C GLY A 98 -0.91 -7.05 18.67
N PRO A 99 -1.98 -7.19 19.45
CA PRO A 99 -2.76 -8.42 19.57
C PRO A 99 -3.84 -8.57 18.46
N TRP A 100 -3.72 -7.87 17.33
CA TRP A 100 -4.72 -7.82 16.25
C TRP A 100 -4.13 -8.21 14.90
N ASP A 101 -4.84 -9.10 14.19
CA ASP A 101 -4.42 -9.61 12.87
C ASP A 101 -4.72 -8.58 11.76
N HIS A 102 -3.71 -7.87 11.28
CA HIS A 102 -3.83 -6.87 10.20
C HIS A 102 -4.40 -7.45 8.90
N LEU A 103 -4.19 -8.74 8.63
CA LEU A 103 -4.70 -9.41 7.44
C LEU A 103 -6.08 -10.07 7.64
N ASP A 104 -6.71 -9.87 8.82
CA ASP A 104 -8.04 -10.40 9.14
C ASP A 104 -8.87 -9.33 9.87
N ASN A 105 -9.03 -8.17 9.23
CA ASN A 105 -9.82 -7.03 9.73
C ASN A 105 -9.49 -6.64 11.20
N ASN A 106 -8.24 -6.74 11.60
CA ASN A 106 -7.78 -6.49 12.97
C ASN A 106 -8.48 -7.37 14.01
N ALA A 107 -8.82 -8.62 13.66
CA ALA A 107 -9.39 -9.58 14.62
C ALA A 107 -8.42 -9.82 15.79
N PRO A 108 -8.88 -9.75 17.06
CA PRO A 108 -8.03 -10.02 18.22
C PRO A 108 -7.68 -11.49 18.28
N PHE A 109 -6.42 -11.80 18.61
CA PHE A 109 -5.93 -13.17 18.74
C PHE A 109 -5.26 -13.47 20.10
N VAL A 110 -5.04 -12.47 20.94
CA VAL A 110 -4.50 -12.63 22.30
C VAL A 110 -5.65 -12.53 23.30
N GLU A 111 -5.73 -13.49 24.24
CA GLU A 111 -6.77 -13.49 25.27
C GLU A 111 -6.69 -12.21 26.13
N GLY A 112 -7.86 -11.62 26.42
CA GLY A 112 -7.98 -10.40 27.22
C GLY A 112 -7.98 -9.10 26.41
N TYR A 113 -7.68 -9.15 25.13
CA TYR A 113 -7.79 -7.99 24.23
C TYR A 113 -9.10 -8.07 23.43
N GLY A 114 -9.84 -6.95 23.39
CA GLY A 114 -11.03 -6.78 22.56
C GLY A 114 -10.70 -6.30 21.15
N GLU A 115 -11.69 -5.72 20.47
CA GLU A 115 -11.52 -5.10 19.15
C GLU A 115 -10.41 -4.01 19.18
N LYS A 116 -9.68 -3.86 18.07
CA LYS A 116 -8.69 -2.79 17.93
C LYS A 116 -9.38 -1.43 18.04
N PRO A 117 -8.94 -0.54 18.93
CA PRO A 117 -9.50 0.80 19.01
C PRO A 117 -9.33 1.53 17.67
N LEU A 118 -10.39 2.11 17.12
CA LEU A 118 -10.35 2.81 15.83
C LEU A 118 -9.31 3.92 15.79
N GLY A 119 -9.13 4.64 16.89
CA GLY A 119 -8.15 5.72 17.00
C GLY A 119 -6.81 5.27 17.59
N CYS A 120 -6.55 3.96 17.71
CA CYS A 120 -5.31 3.43 18.30
C CYS A 120 -4.91 4.17 19.58
N GLN A 121 -3.66 4.57 19.74
CA GLN A 121 -3.19 5.38 20.86
C GLN A 121 -3.06 6.87 20.52
N TYR A 122 -3.61 7.31 19.39
CA TYR A 122 -3.62 8.73 19.02
C TYR A 122 -4.61 9.54 19.85
N TYR A 123 -5.65 8.90 20.40
CA TYR A 123 -6.73 9.53 21.17
C TYR A 123 -6.90 8.84 22.53
N PRO A 124 -7.47 9.54 23.55
CA PRO A 124 -7.86 8.89 24.79
C PRO A 124 -8.90 7.78 24.52
N GLN A 125 -8.70 6.60 25.09
CA GLN A 125 -9.57 5.45 24.88
C GLN A 125 -11.01 5.67 25.39
N ASP A 126 -11.17 6.59 26.34
CA ASP A 126 -12.45 6.98 26.94
C ASP A 126 -13.08 8.23 26.31
N MET A 127 -12.50 8.74 25.19
CA MET A 127 -13.02 9.90 24.49
C MET A 127 -14.38 9.63 23.88
N THR A 128 -15.35 10.51 24.12
CA THR A 128 -16.67 10.43 23.47
C THR A 128 -16.73 11.34 22.24
N MET A 129 -17.67 11.04 21.34
CA MET A 129 -17.88 11.89 20.16
C MET A 129 -18.41 13.27 20.53
N GLU A 130 -19.18 13.40 21.62
CA GLU A 130 -19.66 14.69 22.13
C GLU A 130 -18.51 15.55 22.64
N GLU A 131 -17.53 14.95 23.34
CA GLU A 131 -16.30 15.65 23.75
C GLU A 131 -15.49 16.11 22.53
N TRP A 132 -15.34 15.23 21.54
CA TRP A 132 -14.64 15.54 20.30
C TRP A 132 -15.29 16.68 19.52
N GLU A 133 -16.62 16.68 19.38
CA GLU A 133 -17.35 17.75 18.70
C GLU A 133 -17.25 19.08 19.44
N ALA A 134 -17.26 19.05 20.77
CA ALA A 134 -17.11 20.24 21.62
C ALA A 134 -15.67 20.78 21.65
N PHE A 135 -14.69 19.94 21.34
CA PHE A 135 -13.27 20.29 21.34
C PHE A 135 -12.92 21.12 20.11
N SER A 136 -12.61 22.40 20.29
CA SER A 136 -12.47 23.40 19.21
C SER A 136 -11.02 23.76 18.88
N ASP A 137 -10.03 22.96 19.31
CA ASP A 137 -8.63 23.19 18.98
C ASP A 137 -8.41 23.09 17.45
N PRO A 138 -7.82 24.11 16.79
CA PRO A 138 -7.60 24.11 15.35
C PRO A 138 -6.65 23.00 14.87
N ASP A 139 -5.75 22.54 15.74
CA ASP A 139 -4.73 21.54 15.42
C ASP A 139 -5.19 20.10 15.73
N LYS A 140 -6.43 19.92 16.19
CA LYS A 140 -6.95 18.58 16.56
C LYS A 140 -6.94 17.56 15.42
N LEU A 141 -7.01 18.00 14.17
CA LEU A 141 -6.95 17.17 12.96
C LEU A 141 -5.59 17.25 12.25
N SER A 142 -4.56 17.86 12.86
CA SER A 142 -3.22 17.82 12.29
C SER A 142 -2.69 16.39 12.26
N LEU A 143 -1.99 16.03 11.16
CA LEU A 143 -1.34 14.73 10.99
C LEU A 143 -0.30 14.42 12.10
N TYR A 144 0.24 15.48 12.72
CA TYR A 144 1.40 15.39 13.61
C TYR A 144 1.06 15.74 15.07
N THR A 145 -0.16 15.41 15.49
CA THR A 145 -0.63 15.64 16.86
C THR A 145 -1.32 14.40 17.41
N VAL A 146 -1.22 14.20 18.73
CA VAL A 146 -2.07 13.28 19.49
C VAL A 146 -3.04 14.06 20.36
N ILE A 147 -4.14 13.44 20.70
CA ILE A 147 -5.10 13.99 21.66
C ILE A 147 -4.86 13.31 23.01
N ARG A 148 -4.80 14.09 24.05
CA ARG A 148 -4.58 13.65 25.43
C ARG A 148 -5.59 14.32 26.36
N ARG A 149 -5.67 13.86 27.60
CA ARG A 149 -6.37 14.58 28.65
C ARG A 149 -5.40 15.45 29.44
N ASP A 150 -5.82 16.67 29.76
CA ASP A 150 -5.09 17.53 30.69
C ASP A 150 -5.32 17.08 32.15
N GLU A 151 -4.74 17.81 33.09
CA GLU A 151 -4.88 17.55 34.54
C GLU A 151 -6.31 17.69 35.07
N ASN A 152 -7.20 18.34 34.33
CA ASN A 152 -8.63 18.49 34.64
C ASN A 152 -9.51 17.49 33.89
N GLY A 153 -8.92 16.61 33.09
CA GLY A 153 -9.61 15.63 32.27
C GLY A 153 -10.13 16.15 30.93
N ALA A 154 -9.90 17.43 30.59
CA ALA A 154 -10.30 18.00 29.32
C ALA A 154 -9.36 17.55 28.17
N LEU A 155 -9.91 17.48 26.94
CA LEU A 155 -9.10 17.16 25.77
C LEU A 155 -8.11 18.29 25.50
N LYS A 156 -6.89 17.91 25.11
CA LYS A 156 -5.84 18.81 24.62
C LYS A 156 -5.11 18.18 23.46
N THR A 157 -4.68 19.01 22.52
CA THR A 157 -3.77 18.62 21.43
C THR A 157 -2.33 18.67 21.94
N VAL A 158 -1.55 17.65 21.61
CA VAL A 158 -0.11 17.57 21.89
C VAL A 158 0.61 17.25 20.59
N TRP A 159 1.57 18.08 20.21
CA TRP A 159 2.37 17.89 19.01
C TRP A 159 3.33 16.70 19.18
N TYR A 160 3.64 15.99 18.10
CA TYR A 160 4.54 14.82 18.12
C TYR A 160 5.93 15.20 18.66
N ARG A 161 6.46 16.37 18.31
CA ARG A 161 7.73 16.91 18.85
C ARG A 161 7.79 17.04 20.37
N ASP A 162 6.63 17.19 21.00
CA ASP A 162 6.51 17.30 22.46
C ASP A 162 6.20 15.93 23.09
N GLU A 163 5.28 15.16 22.52
CA GLU A 163 4.89 13.83 22.98
C GLU A 163 6.03 12.83 22.92
N TYR A 164 6.78 12.82 21.80
CA TYR A 164 7.85 11.85 21.52
C TYR A 164 9.25 12.50 21.58
N LYS A 165 9.39 13.60 22.29
CA LYS A 165 10.60 14.42 22.31
C LYS A 165 11.89 13.65 22.57
N ALA A 166 11.85 12.74 23.56
CA ALA A 166 13.05 12.02 23.98
C ALA A 166 13.57 11.05 22.90
N GLU A 167 12.69 10.42 22.14
CA GLU A 167 12.99 9.55 21.04
C GLU A 167 13.42 10.37 19.81
N LEU A 168 12.69 11.41 19.46
CA LEU A 168 12.97 12.25 18.30
C LEU A 168 14.32 12.97 18.42
N GLU A 169 14.75 13.40 19.61
CA GLU A 169 16.10 13.97 19.78
C GLU A 169 17.22 12.94 19.56
N LYS A 170 16.99 11.65 19.86
CA LYS A 170 17.95 10.59 19.52
C LYS A 170 18.02 10.38 18.01
N VAL A 171 16.88 10.36 17.34
CA VAL A 171 16.80 10.28 15.86
C VAL A 171 17.54 11.47 15.25
N CYS A 172 17.27 12.70 15.74
CA CYS A 172 17.95 13.91 15.27
C CYS A 172 19.48 13.78 15.37
N ALA A 173 20.00 13.31 16.50
CA ALA A 173 21.44 13.12 16.69
C ALA A 173 22.05 12.12 15.68
N LEU A 174 21.37 11.00 15.41
CA LEU A 174 21.81 10.00 14.42
C LEU A 174 21.79 10.58 13.00
N LEU A 175 20.76 11.33 12.63
CA LEU A 175 20.66 11.98 11.32
C LEU A 175 21.66 13.12 11.15
N GLU A 176 21.98 13.89 12.20
CA GLU A 176 23.03 14.91 12.21
C GLU A 176 24.41 14.27 11.98
N GLU A 177 24.69 13.12 12.61
CA GLU A 177 25.93 12.36 12.38
C GLU A 177 26.00 11.84 10.94
N ALA A 178 24.91 11.26 10.42
CA ALA A 178 24.83 10.81 9.03
C ALA A 178 25.03 11.95 8.02
N ALA A 179 24.43 13.13 8.29
CA ALA A 179 24.60 14.34 7.48
C ALA A 179 26.04 14.87 7.48
N ALA A 180 26.79 14.64 8.57
CA ALA A 180 28.21 14.99 8.63
C ALA A 180 29.11 14.02 7.87
N LEU A 181 28.69 12.75 7.74
CA LEU A 181 29.43 11.70 7.06
C LEU A 181 29.20 11.67 5.55
N THR A 182 27.99 12.00 5.10
CA THR A 182 27.65 11.92 3.67
C THR A 182 28.40 12.94 2.84
N THR A 183 28.88 12.50 1.67
CA THR A 183 29.48 13.38 0.66
C THR A 183 28.45 13.87 -0.39
N ASN A 184 27.22 13.34 -0.34
CA ASN A 184 26.14 13.77 -1.23
C ASN A 184 25.42 14.98 -0.63
N GLU A 185 25.50 16.13 -1.31
CA GLU A 185 24.94 17.39 -0.82
C GLU A 185 23.40 17.37 -0.76
N GLY A 186 22.73 16.62 -1.66
CA GLY A 186 21.28 16.41 -1.63
C GLY A 186 20.85 15.67 -0.37
N MET A 187 21.50 14.54 -0.08
CA MET A 187 21.27 13.77 1.15
C MET A 187 21.53 14.61 2.40
N LYS A 188 22.65 15.33 2.42
CA LYS A 188 22.98 16.22 3.54
C LYS A 188 21.91 17.29 3.78
N THR A 189 21.42 17.91 2.72
CA THR A 189 20.36 18.91 2.79
C THR A 189 19.07 18.28 3.32
N TYR A 190 18.66 17.16 2.76
CA TYR A 190 17.47 16.42 3.20
C TYR A 190 17.55 16.07 4.70
N LEU A 191 18.64 15.43 5.14
CA LEU A 191 18.81 15.05 6.53
C LEU A 191 18.78 16.26 7.48
N THR A 192 19.42 17.37 7.08
CA THR A 192 19.41 18.61 7.85
C THR A 192 18.00 19.18 8.00
N GLU A 193 17.22 19.22 6.94
CA GLU A 193 15.83 19.71 6.98
C GLU A 193 14.91 18.73 7.72
N ARG A 194 15.14 17.39 7.60
CA ARG A 194 14.37 16.38 8.33
C ARG A 194 14.59 16.47 9.85
N VAL A 195 15.80 16.77 10.29
CA VAL A 195 16.08 17.06 11.72
C VAL A 195 15.29 18.28 12.22
N LYS A 196 15.22 19.33 11.42
CA LYS A 196 14.37 20.50 11.77
C LYS A 196 12.89 20.11 11.81
N ALA A 197 12.44 19.30 10.85
CA ALA A 197 11.06 18.83 10.79
C ALA A 197 10.68 18.05 12.05
N PHE A 198 11.50 17.13 12.52
CA PHE A 198 11.27 16.41 13.78
C PHE A 198 11.21 17.31 15.03
N ARG A 199 11.89 18.47 15.00
CA ARG A 199 11.85 19.45 16.10
C ARG A 199 10.70 20.45 16.01
N THR A 200 10.03 20.55 14.86
CA THR A 200 9.01 21.57 14.62
C THR A 200 7.65 21.02 14.20
N ASP A 201 7.58 19.77 13.77
CA ASP A 201 6.45 19.12 13.08
C ASP A 201 6.05 19.82 11.77
N ASP A 202 6.97 20.57 11.15
CA ASP A 202 6.82 21.14 9.80
C ASP A 202 7.74 20.40 8.83
N TYR A 203 7.14 19.52 8.03
CA TYR A 203 7.85 18.61 7.13
C TYR A 203 8.04 19.16 5.71
N LEU A 204 7.40 20.31 5.36
CA LEU A 204 7.42 20.81 3.99
C LEU A 204 8.83 21.02 3.43
N ALA A 205 9.72 21.67 4.18
CA ALA A 205 11.08 21.95 3.72
C ALA A 205 11.89 20.68 3.50
N SER A 206 11.72 19.67 4.39
CA SER A 206 12.41 18.39 4.25
C SER A 206 11.87 17.55 3.09
N ASP A 207 10.56 17.59 2.83
CA ASP A 207 9.96 16.88 1.72
C ASP A 207 10.36 17.51 0.37
N MET A 208 10.44 18.85 0.32
CA MET A 208 10.99 19.55 -0.84
C MET A 208 12.47 19.20 -1.09
N ALA A 209 13.28 19.11 -0.02
CA ALA A 209 14.69 18.70 -0.13
C ALA A 209 14.82 17.24 -0.56
N TRP A 210 13.95 16.35 -0.08
CA TRP A 210 13.90 14.95 -0.50
C TRP A 210 13.57 14.84 -2.00
N MET A 211 12.61 15.62 -2.49
CA MET A 211 12.29 15.67 -3.92
C MET A 211 13.44 16.19 -4.79
N ASP A 212 14.34 17.01 -4.25
CA ASP A 212 15.53 17.51 -4.96
C ASP A 212 16.71 16.53 -4.94
N MET A 213 16.71 15.57 -4.00
CA MET A 213 17.77 14.58 -3.84
C MET A 213 17.67 13.49 -4.93
N LYS A 214 18.13 13.77 -6.15
CA LYS A 214 18.00 12.86 -7.31
C LYS A 214 19.25 12.03 -7.59
N ASP A 215 20.43 12.57 -7.24
CA ASP A 215 21.74 11.98 -7.57
C ASP A 215 22.32 11.21 -6.36
N CYS A 216 21.46 10.52 -5.59
CA CYS A 216 21.88 9.70 -4.47
C CYS A 216 21.49 8.25 -4.72
N ASN A 217 22.45 7.34 -4.51
CA ASN A 217 22.22 5.90 -4.60
C ASN A 217 21.62 5.29 -3.32
N MET A 218 21.59 6.04 -2.23
CA MET A 218 20.90 5.70 -0.99
C MET A 218 19.68 6.60 -0.83
N ASP A 219 18.59 6.06 -0.32
CA ASP A 219 17.40 6.81 0.03
C ASP A 219 16.93 6.44 1.43
N LEU A 220 16.40 7.42 2.13
CA LEU A 220 15.84 7.25 3.47
C LEU A 220 14.45 7.90 3.49
N VAL A 221 13.43 7.08 3.65
CA VAL A 221 12.09 7.55 4.00
C VAL A 221 11.94 7.35 5.50
N ILE A 222 11.75 8.40 6.26
CA ILE A 222 11.69 8.34 7.73
C ILE A 222 10.82 9.44 8.30
N GLY A 223 9.86 9.08 9.14
CA GLY A 223 9.00 10.02 9.85
C GLY A 223 7.57 9.54 10.02
N PRO A 224 6.65 10.42 10.41
CA PRO A 224 5.22 10.18 10.39
C PRO A 224 4.72 10.40 8.95
N ILE A 225 4.28 9.34 8.28
CA ILE A 225 4.06 9.32 6.82
C ILE A 225 2.60 9.02 6.47
N GLU A 226 2.14 7.78 6.75
CA GLU A 226 0.82 7.31 6.36
C GLU A 226 -0.17 7.43 7.53
N ASN A 227 -1.45 7.59 7.23
CA ASN A 227 -2.50 7.76 8.24
C ASN A 227 -3.54 6.63 8.27
N TYR A 228 -3.24 5.50 7.62
CA TYR A 228 -4.16 4.37 7.51
C TYR A 228 -4.45 3.66 8.85
N ASP A 229 -3.56 3.77 9.84
CA ASP A 229 -3.76 3.15 11.16
C ASP A 229 -4.76 3.93 12.04
N ASP A 230 -5.02 5.21 11.75
CA ASP A 230 -6.10 6.01 12.37
C ASP A 230 -7.44 5.78 11.65
N HIS A 231 -8.14 4.71 12.01
CA HIS A 231 -9.47 4.41 11.47
C HIS A 231 -10.59 5.29 12.04
N LEU A 232 -10.28 6.16 13.02
CA LEU A 232 -11.30 7.02 13.65
C LEU A 232 -11.58 8.27 12.84
N PHE A 233 -10.52 8.96 12.37
CA PHE A 233 -10.65 10.22 11.63
C PHE A 233 -9.71 10.30 10.41
N GLU A 234 -8.87 9.31 10.20
CA GLU A 234 -7.84 9.30 9.13
C GLU A 234 -6.94 10.56 9.16
N ALA A 235 -6.65 11.04 10.38
CA ALA A 235 -6.01 12.34 10.59
C ALA A 235 -4.63 12.26 11.28
N LYS A 236 -4.15 11.06 11.68
CA LYS A 236 -2.90 10.92 12.43
C LYS A 236 -1.90 10.08 11.66
N ALA A 237 -0.72 10.65 11.41
CA ALA A 237 0.33 9.96 10.68
C ALA A 237 1.12 9.01 11.59
N ALA A 238 1.31 7.78 11.11
CA ALA A 238 2.09 6.75 11.77
C ALA A 238 3.59 6.90 11.46
N TYR A 239 4.45 6.57 12.42
CA TYR A 239 5.89 6.55 12.20
C TYR A 239 6.31 5.31 11.42
N GLU A 240 7.16 5.53 10.42
CA GLU A 240 7.78 4.46 9.64
C GLU A 240 9.18 4.83 9.16
N CYS A 241 9.90 3.82 8.69
CA CYS A 241 11.21 4.00 8.08
C CYS A 241 11.46 2.96 7.00
N PHE A 242 11.93 3.44 5.83
CA PHE A 242 12.53 2.60 4.80
C PHE A 242 13.97 3.05 4.56
N ILE A 243 14.89 2.08 4.44
CA ILE A 243 16.24 2.32 3.93
C ILE A 243 16.33 1.63 2.57
N LEU A 244 16.61 2.40 1.54
CA LEU A 244 16.52 1.98 0.17
C LEU A 244 17.85 2.23 -0.56
N LEU A 245 18.20 1.31 -1.47
CA LEU A 245 19.36 1.44 -2.35
C LEU A 245 18.88 1.49 -3.80
N LYS A 246 19.22 2.56 -4.52
CA LYS A 246 18.75 2.80 -5.88
C LYS A 246 19.44 1.88 -6.88
N ASP A 247 18.64 1.18 -7.67
CA ASP A 247 19.11 0.48 -8.86
C ASP A 247 19.13 1.46 -10.04
N GLU A 248 20.28 2.04 -10.30
CA GLU A 248 20.46 3.04 -11.36
C GLU A 248 20.17 2.47 -12.76
N ALA A 249 20.53 1.22 -13.01
CA ALA A 249 20.31 0.60 -14.32
C ALA A 249 18.82 0.39 -14.61
N ARG A 250 18.06 -0.16 -13.64
CA ARG A 250 16.61 -0.32 -13.78
C ARG A 250 15.89 1.02 -13.78
N SER A 251 16.30 1.97 -12.96
CA SER A 251 15.73 3.32 -12.91
C SER A 251 15.88 4.07 -14.23
N ALA A 252 17.05 4.00 -14.85
CA ALA A 252 17.29 4.63 -16.17
C ALA A 252 16.36 4.05 -17.25
N ASN A 253 16.06 2.75 -17.21
CA ASN A 253 15.11 2.14 -18.12
C ASN A 253 13.69 2.68 -17.91
N LEU A 254 13.25 2.88 -16.66
CA LEU A 254 11.91 3.41 -16.37
C LEU A 254 11.71 4.85 -16.86
N ALA A 255 12.72 5.70 -16.78
CA ALA A 255 12.64 7.10 -17.25
C ALA A 255 12.26 7.19 -18.73
N LYS A 256 12.67 6.22 -19.55
CA LYS A 256 12.29 6.11 -20.96
C LYS A 256 10.77 5.99 -21.11
N TYR A 257 10.11 5.16 -20.31
CA TYR A 257 8.67 4.89 -20.46
C TYR A 257 7.80 6.06 -20.02
N VAL A 258 8.24 6.86 -19.06
CA VAL A 258 7.54 8.09 -18.66
C VAL A 258 7.40 9.05 -19.85
N SER A 259 8.40 9.12 -20.73
CA SER A 259 8.34 9.95 -21.94
C SER A 259 7.30 9.45 -22.97
N LEU A 260 6.89 8.19 -22.90
CA LEU A 260 5.90 7.57 -23.78
C LEU A 260 4.44 7.74 -23.30
N LEU A 261 4.22 8.25 -22.08
CA LEU A 261 2.87 8.38 -21.52
C LEU A 261 1.89 9.17 -22.41
N PRO A 262 2.27 10.30 -23.05
CA PRO A 262 1.36 10.97 -23.99
C PRO A 262 0.96 10.08 -25.18
N THR A 263 1.88 9.25 -25.68
CA THR A 263 1.59 8.29 -26.76
C THR A 263 0.64 7.20 -26.27
N LEU A 264 0.92 6.59 -25.11
CA LEU A 264 0.09 5.56 -24.50
C LEU A 264 -1.32 6.07 -24.20
N GLN A 265 -1.46 7.32 -23.75
CA GLN A 265 -2.77 7.96 -23.56
C GLN A 265 -3.59 8.00 -24.87
N THR A 266 -2.96 8.26 -26.01
CA THR A 266 -3.66 8.25 -27.31
C THR A 266 -4.06 6.84 -27.77
N MET A 267 -3.39 5.81 -27.25
CA MET A 267 -3.65 4.40 -27.57
C MET A 267 -4.74 3.77 -26.72
N LEU A 268 -5.24 4.46 -25.67
CA LEU A 268 -6.29 3.92 -24.80
C LEU A 268 -7.46 3.38 -25.62
N PRO A 269 -8.06 2.24 -25.24
CA PRO A 269 -9.10 1.56 -26.01
C PRO A 269 -10.48 2.21 -25.82
N CYS A 270 -10.61 3.50 -26.11
CA CYS A 270 -11.84 4.27 -25.94
C CYS A 270 -11.97 5.33 -27.04
N ALA A 271 -13.13 5.98 -27.12
CA ALA A 271 -13.38 7.02 -28.11
C ALA A 271 -12.44 8.23 -27.95
N PRO A 272 -12.11 8.95 -29.04
CA PRO A 272 -11.14 10.05 -29.01
C PRO A 272 -11.45 11.16 -28.01
N GLU A 273 -12.73 11.45 -27.76
CA GLU A 273 -13.18 12.46 -26.80
C GLU A 273 -12.77 12.17 -25.36
N PHE A 274 -12.48 10.90 -25.02
CA PHE A 274 -12.02 10.46 -23.70
C PHE A 274 -10.50 10.43 -23.56
N LYS A 275 -9.76 10.76 -24.62
CA LYS A 275 -8.28 10.74 -24.65
C LYS A 275 -7.64 12.12 -24.62
N THR A 276 -8.41 13.16 -24.35
CA THR A 276 -7.97 14.56 -24.48
C THR A 276 -7.03 15.03 -23.38
N PHE A 277 -6.96 14.29 -22.27
CA PHE A 277 -6.00 14.56 -21.21
C PHE A 277 -4.56 14.31 -21.69
N VAL A 278 -3.66 15.20 -21.32
CA VAL A 278 -2.23 15.06 -21.62
C VAL A 278 -1.50 14.76 -20.30
N PRO A 279 -1.02 13.52 -20.12
CA PRO A 279 -0.29 13.17 -18.92
C PRO A 279 1.04 13.93 -18.83
N GLY A 280 1.46 14.24 -17.60
CA GLY A 280 2.77 14.80 -17.33
C GLY A 280 3.89 13.81 -17.66
N THR A 281 5.05 14.33 -18.06
CA THR A 281 6.24 13.52 -18.38
C THR A 281 7.34 13.65 -17.33
N SER A 282 7.05 14.29 -16.21
CA SER A 282 8.02 14.62 -15.15
C SER A 282 7.86 13.78 -13.87
N SER A 283 7.44 12.53 -14.00
CA SER A 283 7.34 11.64 -12.84
C SER A 283 8.73 11.12 -12.44
N ASP A 284 9.08 11.24 -11.15
CA ASP A 284 10.28 10.64 -10.57
C ASP A 284 9.94 9.19 -10.17
N LEU A 285 10.17 8.27 -11.11
CA LEU A 285 9.91 6.84 -10.96
C LEU A 285 11.24 6.09 -10.96
N ASN A 286 11.58 5.48 -9.85
CA ASN A 286 12.86 4.78 -9.67
C ASN A 286 12.66 3.40 -9.03
N VAL A 287 13.67 2.55 -9.23
CA VAL A 287 13.73 1.19 -8.68
C VAL A 287 14.76 1.14 -7.56
N TYR A 288 14.40 0.48 -6.48
CA TYR A 288 15.23 0.33 -5.30
C TYR A 288 15.23 -1.11 -4.79
N ASP A 289 16.32 -1.50 -4.15
CA ASP A 289 16.30 -2.58 -3.17
C ASP A 289 16.01 -1.99 -1.79
N ALA A 290 14.98 -2.48 -1.13
CA ALA A 290 14.71 -2.16 0.26
C ALA A 290 15.58 -3.04 1.16
N ILE A 291 16.38 -2.41 2.00
CA ILE A 291 17.29 -3.13 2.91
C ILE A 291 16.85 -3.05 4.37
N PHE A 292 15.86 -2.21 4.69
CA PHE A 292 15.28 -2.12 6.02
C PHE A 292 13.87 -1.54 5.98
N TYR A 293 12.99 -2.09 6.84
CA TYR A 293 11.64 -1.61 7.12
C TYR A 293 11.43 -1.50 8.62
N ALA A 294 10.74 -0.47 9.09
CA ALA A 294 10.38 -0.30 10.48
C ALA A 294 9.09 0.51 10.63
N GLY A 295 8.31 0.23 11.66
CA GLY A 295 7.04 0.90 11.93
C GLY A 295 5.92 0.46 11.00
N ASP A 296 5.04 1.38 10.62
CA ASP A 296 3.79 1.09 9.90
C ASP A 296 4.01 0.24 8.65
N CYS A 297 4.96 0.59 7.80
CA CYS A 297 5.29 -0.15 6.58
C CYS A 297 5.78 -1.59 6.80
N ASN A 298 6.09 -1.94 8.04
CA ASN A 298 6.54 -3.28 8.46
C ASN A 298 5.40 -4.11 9.08
N ALA A 299 4.26 -3.50 9.42
CA ALA A 299 3.16 -4.14 10.12
C ALA A 299 2.35 -5.06 9.20
N GLY A 300 2.15 -6.30 9.62
CA GLY A 300 1.36 -7.29 8.87
C GLY A 300 1.90 -7.59 7.48
N SER A 301 1.57 -6.78 6.48
CA SER A 301 2.01 -6.93 5.08
C SER A 301 3.16 -5.98 4.74
N LYS A 302 4.12 -6.44 3.95
CA LYS A 302 5.24 -5.60 3.51
C LYS A 302 4.88 -4.78 2.28
N THR A 303 5.14 -3.48 2.34
CA THR A 303 5.03 -2.56 1.21
C THR A 303 5.99 -2.94 0.07
N ILE A 304 5.54 -2.87 -1.17
CA ILE A 304 6.34 -3.17 -2.37
C ILE A 304 6.51 -2.00 -3.34
N ALA A 305 5.71 -0.96 -3.17
CA ALA A 305 5.81 0.29 -3.92
C ALA A 305 5.38 1.47 -3.03
N ILE A 306 5.92 2.63 -3.29
CA ILE A 306 5.70 3.84 -2.48
C ILE A 306 5.49 5.02 -3.43
N ASN A 307 4.53 5.89 -3.14
CA ASN A 307 4.30 7.14 -3.85
C ASN A 307 4.21 8.30 -2.84
N LEU A 308 5.26 9.07 -2.71
CA LEU A 308 5.43 10.11 -1.69
C LEU A 308 6.00 11.41 -2.29
N PRO A 309 5.96 12.52 -1.54
CA PRO A 309 5.34 12.73 -0.23
C PRO A 309 3.82 12.90 -0.32
N ASN A 310 3.12 12.86 0.82
CA ASN A 310 1.66 13.03 0.91
C ASN A 310 1.23 14.51 1.09
N ASP A 311 2.08 15.48 0.78
CA ASP A 311 1.79 16.92 0.93
C ASP A 311 1.41 17.57 -0.41
N GLU A 312 0.16 18.03 -0.52
CA GLU A 312 -0.38 18.71 -1.70
C GLU A 312 0.45 19.92 -2.16
N ARG A 313 1.14 20.62 -1.23
CA ARG A 313 2.02 21.74 -1.56
C ARG A 313 3.27 21.27 -2.29
N VAL A 314 3.79 20.09 -1.93
CA VAL A 314 4.90 19.44 -2.62
C VAL A 314 4.44 18.92 -3.98
N HIS A 315 3.27 18.28 -4.04
CA HIS A 315 2.68 17.82 -5.31
C HIS A 315 2.55 18.97 -6.32
N ALA A 316 2.03 20.11 -5.88
CA ALA A 316 1.86 21.28 -6.74
C ALA A 316 3.19 21.87 -7.22
N ALA A 317 4.25 21.79 -6.41
CA ALA A 317 5.55 22.41 -6.71
C ALA A 317 6.50 21.47 -7.47
N LYS A 318 6.49 20.16 -7.14
CA LYS A 318 7.51 19.19 -7.59
C LYS A 318 6.95 17.83 -8.04
N GLY A 319 5.65 17.59 -7.87
CA GLY A 319 5.05 16.27 -8.09
C GLY A 319 5.35 15.29 -6.97
N THR A 320 5.41 14.00 -7.31
CA THR A 320 5.68 12.91 -6.38
C THR A 320 6.85 12.06 -6.87
N ARG A 321 7.48 11.30 -5.95
CA ARG A 321 8.43 10.24 -6.25
C ARG A 321 7.76 8.88 -6.05
N ARG A 322 7.92 8.02 -7.05
CA ARG A 322 7.44 6.64 -7.02
C ARG A 322 8.63 5.70 -6.91
N LEU A 323 8.66 4.93 -5.84
CA LEU A 323 9.75 4.02 -5.52
C LEU A 323 9.24 2.59 -5.64
N GLN A 324 9.83 1.82 -6.55
CA GLN A 324 9.51 0.41 -6.78
C GLN A 324 10.51 -0.45 -6.01
N LEU A 325 10.05 -1.24 -5.06
CA LEU A 325 10.90 -2.04 -4.17
C LEU A 325 11.12 -3.43 -4.77
N TYR A 326 12.09 -3.52 -5.70
CA TYR A 326 12.29 -4.66 -6.56
C TYR A 326 12.51 -5.97 -5.80
N ASN A 327 13.45 -6.00 -4.85
CA ASN A 327 13.74 -7.21 -4.08
C ASN A 327 12.53 -7.71 -3.26
N SER A 328 11.71 -6.80 -2.75
CA SER A 328 10.47 -7.14 -2.04
C SER A 328 9.41 -7.70 -2.98
N MET A 329 9.28 -7.12 -4.18
CA MET A 329 8.42 -7.67 -5.23
C MET A 329 8.84 -9.09 -5.62
N MET A 330 10.16 -9.30 -5.84
CA MET A 330 10.70 -10.61 -6.20
C MET A 330 10.50 -11.63 -5.08
N ALA A 331 10.63 -11.22 -3.83
CA ALA A 331 10.37 -12.08 -2.68
C ALA A 331 8.89 -12.53 -2.66
N LYS A 332 7.94 -11.61 -2.81
CA LYS A 332 6.50 -11.95 -2.87
C LYS A 332 6.16 -12.78 -4.10
N PHE A 333 6.73 -12.46 -5.25
CA PHE A 333 6.52 -13.25 -6.45
C PHE A 333 6.95 -14.71 -6.24
N ASN A 334 8.18 -14.93 -5.79
CA ASN A 334 8.74 -16.28 -5.64
C ASN A 334 8.07 -17.08 -4.51
N LYS A 335 7.70 -16.43 -3.41
CA LYS A 335 7.13 -17.11 -2.23
C LYS A 335 5.63 -17.28 -2.28
N ILE A 336 4.91 -16.47 -3.07
CA ILE A 336 3.45 -16.41 -3.04
C ILE A 336 2.85 -16.60 -4.44
N VAL A 337 3.25 -15.78 -5.44
CA VAL A 337 2.58 -15.79 -6.74
C VAL A 337 2.86 -17.08 -7.52
N ILE A 338 4.11 -17.53 -7.57
CA ILE A 338 4.46 -18.82 -8.20
C ILE A 338 3.70 -19.99 -7.55
N PRO A 339 3.74 -20.20 -6.23
CA PRO A 339 2.97 -21.27 -5.60
C PRO A 339 1.45 -21.17 -5.83
N ILE A 340 0.88 -19.98 -5.87
CA ILE A 340 -0.53 -19.80 -6.25
C ILE A 340 -0.77 -20.30 -7.68
N GLY A 341 0.09 -19.92 -8.61
CA GLY A 341 0.02 -20.39 -9.99
C GLY A 341 0.12 -21.91 -10.09
N GLU A 342 1.05 -22.54 -9.39
CA GLU A 342 1.19 -24.02 -9.36
C GLU A 342 -0.07 -24.71 -8.84
N VAL A 343 -0.80 -24.09 -7.90
CA VAL A 343 -2.07 -24.62 -7.39
C VAL A 343 -3.21 -24.39 -8.37
N LEU A 344 -3.30 -23.24 -9.00
CA LEU A 344 -4.49 -22.83 -9.75
C LEU A 344 -4.38 -22.92 -11.27
N MET A 345 -3.20 -22.74 -11.86
CA MET A 345 -3.05 -22.70 -13.32
C MET A 345 -2.82 -24.09 -13.93
N ASP A 346 -3.18 -24.23 -15.19
CA ASP A 346 -2.86 -25.41 -15.98
C ASP A 346 -1.33 -25.57 -16.09
N PRO A 347 -0.78 -26.77 -15.84
CA PRO A 347 0.67 -27.00 -15.89
C PRO A 347 1.34 -26.58 -17.20
N SER A 348 0.62 -26.60 -18.33
CA SER A 348 1.14 -26.15 -19.62
C SER A 348 1.33 -24.63 -19.74
N GLN A 349 0.81 -23.85 -18.78
CA GLN A 349 0.89 -22.41 -18.77
C GLN A 349 1.71 -21.83 -17.60
N LEU A 350 2.29 -22.68 -16.75
CA LEU A 350 3.15 -22.26 -15.65
C LEU A 350 4.43 -21.55 -16.13
N GLU A 351 4.89 -21.88 -17.33
CA GLU A 351 6.05 -21.23 -17.95
C GLU A 351 5.85 -19.72 -18.19
N TYR A 352 4.59 -19.24 -18.23
CA TYR A 352 4.26 -17.83 -18.39
C TYR A 352 4.24 -17.05 -17.06
N LEU A 353 4.50 -17.67 -15.91
CA LEU A 353 4.68 -16.94 -14.67
C LEU A 353 6.08 -16.33 -14.61
N SER A 354 6.16 -15.01 -14.68
CA SER A 354 7.42 -14.29 -14.81
C SER A 354 7.58 -13.23 -13.71
N ALA A 355 8.75 -13.22 -13.07
CA ALA A 355 9.11 -12.22 -12.07
C ALA A 355 9.19 -10.81 -12.67
N ASP A 356 9.76 -10.71 -13.88
CA ASP A 356 9.85 -9.45 -14.59
C ASP A 356 8.47 -8.96 -15.02
N ALA A 357 7.55 -9.86 -15.43
CA ALA A 357 6.16 -9.51 -15.70
C ALA A 357 5.44 -9.00 -14.44
N PHE A 358 5.67 -9.60 -13.28
CA PHE A 358 5.12 -9.11 -12.02
C PHE A 358 5.65 -7.70 -11.68
N PHE A 359 6.96 -7.48 -11.85
CA PHE A 359 7.56 -6.17 -11.69
C PHE A 359 6.95 -5.12 -12.63
N TRP A 360 6.81 -5.44 -13.92
CA TRP A 360 6.22 -4.52 -14.89
C TRP A 360 4.75 -4.21 -14.59
N ASN A 361 3.94 -5.21 -14.25
CA ASN A 361 2.54 -5.02 -13.93
C ASN A 361 2.33 -4.11 -12.70
N VAL A 362 3.10 -4.32 -11.63
CA VAL A 362 3.04 -3.47 -10.43
C VAL A 362 3.55 -2.05 -10.74
N THR A 363 4.65 -1.95 -11.47
CA THR A 363 5.24 -0.64 -11.83
C THR A 363 4.28 0.19 -12.68
N PHE A 364 3.65 -0.43 -13.67
CA PHE A 364 2.73 0.29 -14.55
C PHE A 364 1.35 0.52 -13.94
N HIS A 365 0.95 -0.21 -12.89
CA HIS A 365 -0.18 0.17 -12.06
C HIS A 365 0.02 1.59 -11.50
N GLU A 366 1.17 1.86 -10.87
CA GLU A 366 1.50 3.18 -10.32
C GLU A 366 1.58 4.26 -11.41
N VAL A 367 2.09 3.92 -12.57
CA VAL A 367 2.15 4.84 -13.72
C VAL A 367 0.76 5.14 -14.26
N ALA A 368 -0.13 4.16 -14.26
CA ALA A 368 -1.49 4.25 -14.79
C ALA A 368 -2.39 5.23 -14.03
N HIS A 369 -2.10 5.51 -12.76
CA HIS A 369 -2.76 6.61 -12.05
C HIS A 369 -2.61 7.96 -12.76
N GLY A 370 -1.54 8.14 -13.52
CA GLY A 370 -1.29 9.33 -14.35
C GLY A 370 -2.04 9.38 -15.67
N LEU A 371 -2.78 8.34 -16.05
CA LEU A 371 -3.49 8.23 -17.34
C LEU A 371 -5.01 8.30 -17.18
N GLY A 372 -5.71 8.20 -18.30
CA GLY A 372 -7.16 8.20 -18.36
C GLY A 372 -7.76 9.60 -18.42
N VAL A 373 -8.91 9.78 -17.80
CA VAL A 373 -9.69 11.03 -17.76
C VAL A 373 -9.56 11.67 -16.39
N LYS A 374 -9.36 12.98 -16.32
CA LYS A 374 -9.31 13.74 -15.05
C LYS A 374 -10.49 14.69 -14.87
N GLN A 375 -11.14 15.08 -15.97
CA GLN A 375 -12.32 15.93 -15.98
C GLN A 375 -13.43 15.23 -16.75
N THR A 376 -14.65 15.25 -16.23
CA THR A 376 -15.79 14.64 -16.92
C THR A 376 -16.12 15.40 -18.20
N VAL A 377 -16.47 14.67 -19.27
CA VAL A 377 -16.78 15.26 -20.59
C VAL A 377 -18.13 15.93 -20.64
N ASN A 378 -18.99 15.69 -19.66
CA ASN A 378 -20.36 16.24 -19.56
C ASN A 378 -20.50 17.37 -18.53
N GLY A 379 -19.38 17.90 -18.02
CA GLY A 379 -19.38 19.07 -17.15
C GLY A 379 -19.76 18.81 -15.69
N LYS A 380 -19.68 17.56 -15.22
CA LYS A 380 -19.94 17.21 -13.81
C LYS A 380 -18.75 17.52 -12.87
N GLY A 381 -17.70 18.19 -13.33
CA GLY A 381 -16.50 18.50 -12.57
C GLY A 381 -15.39 17.50 -12.78
N SER A 382 -14.51 17.37 -11.79
CA SER A 382 -13.46 16.35 -11.80
C SER A 382 -14.07 14.94 -11.73
N VAL A 383 -13.29 13.95 -12.17
CA VAL A 383 -13.70 12.54 -12.05
C VAL A 383 -13.93 12.18 -10.58
N ASP A 384 -13.08 12.62 -9.67
CA ASP A 384 -13.19 12.33 -8.23
C ASP A 384 -14.49 12.88 -7.63
N GLU A 385 -14.85 14.14 -7.97
CA GLU A 385 -16.10 14.73 -7.53
C GLU A 385 -17.31 13.98 -8.10
N ALA A 386 -17.26 13.60 -9.37
CA ALA A 386 -18.37 12.94 -10.05
C ALA A 386 -18.56 11.49 -9.61
N MET A 387 -17.45 10.77 -9.29
CA MET A 387 -17.48 9.37 -8.85
C MET A 387 -17.76 9.20 -7.34
N GLY A 388 -17.64 10.26 -6.55
CA GLY A 388 -18.08 10.31 -5.16
C GLY A 388 -17.56 9.14 -4.31
N SER A 389 -18.45 8.32 -3.75
CA SER A 389 -18.10 7.15 -2.91
C SER A 389 -17.32 6.06 -3.65
N GLU A 390 -17.41 6.01 -4.96
CA GLU A 390 -16.77 4.98 -5.78
C GLU A 390 -15.39 5.41 -6.30
N LYS A 391 -14.99 6.66 -6.09
CA LYS A 391 -13.79 7.26 -6.70
C LYS A 391 -12.53 6.40 -6.54
N THR A 392 -12.24 5.96 -5.31
CA THR A 392 -11.01 5.22 -5.00
C THR A 392 -11.04 3.81 -5.60
N THR A 393 -12.13 3.07 -5.44
CA THR A 393 -12.27 1.72 -6.02
C THR A 393 -12.11 1.73 -7.54
N TRP A 394 -12.74 2.69 -8.24
CA TRP A 394 -12.64 2.79 -9.69
C TRP A 394 -11.32 3.38 -10.18
N GLU A 395 -10.65 4.19 -9.37
CA GLU A 395 -9.28 4.65 -9.67
C GLU A 395 -8.29 3.48 -9.58
N GLU A 396 -8.40 2.61 -8.56
CA GLU A 396 -7.59 1.40 -8.44
C GLU A 396 -7.88 0.40 -9.58
N ALA A 397 -9.14 0.20 -9.93
CA ALA A 397 -9.52 -0.65 -11.06
C ALA A 397 -8.97 -0.12 -12.40
N LYS A 398 -8.95 1.21 -12.57
CA LYS A 398 -8.31 1.86 -13.72
C LYS A 398 -6.80 1.62 -13.71
N ALA A 399 -6.15 1.80 -12.57
CA ALA A 399 -4.70 1.64 -12.44
C ALA A 399 -4.27 0.21 -12.78
N ASP A 400 -4.96 -0.79 -12.26
CA ASP A 400 -4.70 -2.20 -12.53
C ASP A 400 -4.79 -2.53 -14.03
N ILE A 401 -5.92 -2.20 -14.66
CA ILE A 401 -6.14 -2.62 -16.05
C ILE A 401 -5.36 -1.76 -17.05
N LEU A 402 -5.21 -0.46 -16.82
CA LEU A 402 -4.39 0.38 -17.69
C LEU A 402 -2.90 0.08 -17.52
N GLY A 403 -2.47 -0.35 -16.33
CA GLY A 403 -1.11 -0.86 -16.12
C GLY A 403 -0.84 -2.07 -17.02
N LEU A 404 -1.69 -3.09 -16.96
CA LEU A 404 -1.60 -4.26 -17.81
C LEU A 404 -1.71 -3.93 -19.31
N PHE A 405 -2.64 -3.05 -19.68
CA PHE A 405 -2.79 -2.55 -21.04
C PHE A 405 -1.51 -1.89 -21.55
N MET A 406 -0.90 -1.01 -20.76
CA MET A 406 0.33 -0.32 -21.13
C MET A 406 1.51 -1.27 -21.32
N VAL A 407 1.70 -2.21 -20.41
CA VAL A 407 2.74 -3.25 -20.53
C VAL A 407 2.58 -3.97 -21.88
N ASN A 408 1.37 -4.43 -22.20
CA ASN A 408 1.10 -5.10 -23.47
C ASN A 408 1.36 -4.22 -24.69
N LYS A 409 1.01 -2.91 -24.63
CA LYS A 409 1.31 -1.98 -25.74
C LYS A 409 2.80 -1.70 -25.88
N LEU A 410 3.54 -1.59 -24.79
CA LEU A 410 5.00 -1.40 -24.82
C LEU A 410 5.71 -2.64 -25.36
N ILE A 411 5.22 -3.85 -25.11
CA ILE A 411 5.70 -5.08 -25.73
C ILE A 411 5.43 -5.05 -27.25
N GLU A 412 4.20 -4.70 -27.66
CA GLU A 412 3.83 -4.56 -29.08
C GLU A 412 4.69 -3.53 -29.84
N MET A 413 5.08 -2.45 -29.15
CA MET A 413 5.97 -1.41 -29.70
C MET A 413 7.44 -1.82 -29.72
N GLY A 414 7.81 -2.95 -29.10
CA GLY A 414 9.20 -3.41 -28.93
C GLY A 414 10.00 -2.58 -27.94
N GLU A 415 9.33 -1.89 -27.02
CA GLU A 415 9.94 -1.08 -25.96
C GLU A 415 10.27 -1.92 -24.73
N ILE A 416 9.41 -2.88 -24.36
CA ILE A 416 9.65 -3.96 -23.41
C ILE A 416 9.94 -5.22 -24.21
N THR A 417 11.10 -5.85 -23.98
CA THR A 417 11.59 -7.00 -24.75
C THR A 417 12.04 -8.17 -23.88
N ASP A 418 11.98 -8.03 -22.59
CA ASP A 418 12.40 -9.01 -21.58
C ASP A 418 11.24 -9.93 -21.12
N ILE A 419 10.01 -9.60 -21.50
CA ILE A 419 8.82 -10.41 -21.27
C ILE A 419 7.92 -10.47 -22.50
N THR A 420 6.98 -11.43 -22.49
CA THR A 420 5.91 -11.57 -23.49
C THR A 420 4.57 -11.08 -22.94
N LYS A 421 3.58 -10.89 -23.82
CA LYS A 421 2.20 -10.56 -23.38
C LYS A 421 1.57 -11.71 -22.60
N GLU A 422 1.86 -12.93 -22.99
CA GLU A 422 1.42 -14.13 -22.30
C GLU A 422 1.90 -14.16 -20.84
N GLU A 423 3.19 -13.83 -20.62
CA GLU A 423 3.77 -13.72 -19.29
C GLU A 423 3.11 -12.61 -18.47
N SER A 424 2.90 -11.42 -19.08
CA SER A 424 2.24 -10.29 -18.43
C SER A 424 0.82 -10.65 -17.97
N ILE A 425 0.02 -11.27 -18.85
CA ILE A 425 -1.39 -11.61 -18.56
C ILE A 425 -1.49 -12.76 -17.54
N ALA A 426 -0.74 -13.84 -17.72
CA ALA A 426 -0.77 -15.00 -16.81
C ALA A 426 -0.34 -14.60 -15.39
N THR A 427 0.74 -13.81 -15.28
CA THR A 427 1.26 -13.32 -14.00
C THR A 427 0.27 -12.35 -13.32
N PHE A 428 -0.42 -11.51 -14.10
CA PHE A 428 -1.44 -10.61 -13.57
C PHE A 428 -2.61 -11.38 -12.94
N ILE A 429 -3.14 -12.42 -13.63
CA ILE A 429 -4.24 -13.24 -13.12
C ILE A 429 -3.85 -13.95 -11.82
N ALA A 430 -2.65 -14.54 -11.74
CA ALA A 430 -2.15 -15.15 -10.52
C ALA A 430 -1.96 -14.10 -9.39
N GLY A 431 -1.53 -12.90 -9.75
CA GLY A 431 -1.35 -11.76 -8.85
C GLY A 431 -2.66 -11.28 -8.20
N ILE A 432 -3.77 -11.29 -8.93
CA ILE A 432 -5.09 -10.94 -8.38
C ILE A 432 -5.47 -11.89 -7.25
N VAL A 433 -5.30 -13.20 -7.43
CA VAL A 433 -5.65 -14.19 -6.39
C VAL A 433 -4.82 -13.95 -5.12
N ARG A 434 -3.55 -13.59 -5.24
CA ARG A 434 -2.73 -13.16 -4.10
C ARG A 434 -3.37 -12.00 -3.33
N SER A 435 -3.89 -11.02 -4.06
CA SER A 435 -4.47 -9.81 -3.46
C SER A 435 -5.77 -10.08 -2.71
N VAL A 436 -6.66 -10.91 -3.29
CA VAL A 436 -8.02 -11.09 -2.75
C VAL A 436 -8.16 -12.22 -1.73
N ARG A 437 -7.13 -13.06 -1.55
CA ARG A 437 -7.22 -14.22 -0.63
C ARG A 437 -7.41 -13.87 0.85
N PHE A 438 -7.20 -12.62 1.24
CA PHE A 438 -7.37 -12.11 2.62
C PHE A 438 -8.56 -11.16 2.77
N GLY A 439 -9.44 -11.15 1.77
CA GLY A 439 -10.59 -10.27 1.75
C GLY A 439 -10.48 -9.14 0.72
N PHE A 440 -11.58 -8.49 0.50
CA PHE A 440 -11.74 -7.46 -0.52
C PHE A 440 -12.42 -6.19 0.05
N ALA A 441 -12.29 -5.95 1.36
CA ALA A 441 -12.88 -4.78 2.01
C ALA A 441 -12.23 -3.46 1.55
N SER A 442 -10.94 -3.49 1.20
CA SER A 442 -10.21 -2.33 0.69
C SER A 442 -10.60 -1.99 -0.75
N SER A 443 -10.34 -0.74 -1.17
CA SER A 443 -10.54 -0.29 -2.55
C SER A 443 -9.78 -1.14 -3.57
N HIS A 444 -8.51 -1.49 -3.28
CA HIS A 444 -7.72 -2.40 -4.10
C HIS A 444 -8.36 -3.80 -4.19
N GLY A 445 -8.82 -4.36 -3.06
CA GLY A 445 -9.48 -5.66 -3.05
C GLY A 445 -10.75 -5.68 -3.89
N LYS A 446 -11.60 -4.65 -3.79
CA LYS A 446 -12.81 -4.50 -4.62
C LYS A 446 -12.46 -4.34 -6.11
N ALA A 447 -11.46 -3.52 -6.43
CA ALA A 447 -10.98 -3.32 -7.79
C ALA A 447 -10.50 -4.64 -8.42
N ASN A 448 -9.69 -5.40 -7.67
CA ASN A 448 -9.20 -6.71 -8.12
C ASN A 448 -10.35 -7.70 -8.31
N MET A 449 -11.37 -7.71 -7.45
CA MET A 449 -12.55 -8.57 -7.63
C MET A 449 -13.35 -8.21 -8.87
N MET A 450 -13.61 -6.93 -9.12
CA MET A 450 -14.30 -6.49 -10.36
C MET A 450 -13.51 -6.91 -11.60
N CYS A 451 -12.19 -6.74 -11.58
CA CYS A 451 -11.33 -7.14 -12.70
C CYS A 451 -11.33 -8.66 -12.91
N TYR A 452 -11.17 -9.45 -11.84
CA TYR A 452 -11.19 -10.92 -11.90
C TYR A 452 -12.52 -11.42 -12.48
N ASN A 453 -13.65 -10.95 -11.93
CA ASN A 453 -14.97 -11.37 -12.38
C ASN A 453 -15.21 -10.98 -13.84
N PHE A 454 -14.84 -9.75 -14.24
CA PHE A 454 -14.93 -9.33 -15.64
C PHE A 454 -14.11 -10.21 -16.58
N MET A 455 -12.87 -10.53 -16.20
CA MET A 455 -11.99 -11.38 -17.02
C MET A 455 -12.54 -12.81 -17.17
N GLU A 456 -13.05 -13.39 -16.09
CA GLU A 456 -13.64 -14.75 -16.13
C GLU A 456 -14.94 -14.78 -16.95
N GLU A 457 -15.88 -13.85 -16.70
CA GLU A 457 -17.17 -13.75 -17.40
C GLU A 457 -17.03 -13.55 -18.91
N HIS A 458 -16.00 -12.80 -19.32
CA HIS A 458 -15.73 -12.54 -20.74
C HIS A 458 -14.76 -13.55 -21.37
N GLY A 459 -14.33 -14.58 -20.61
CA GLY A 459 -13.56 -15.71 -21.11
C GLY A 459 -12.08 -15.41 -21.38
N ALA A 460 -11.48 -14.42 -20.69
CA ALA A 460 -10.03 -14.23 -20.69
C ALA A 460 -9.32 -15.47 -20.14
N PHE A 461 -9.93 -16.12 -19.18
CA PHE A 461 -9.54 -17.44 -18.70
C PHE A 461 -10.79 -18.26 -18.34
N SER A 462 -10.61 -19.57 -18.22
CA SER A 462 -11.66 -20.51 -17.81
C SER A 462 -11.04 -21.63 -16.98
N ARG A 463 -11.87 -22.44 -16.34
CA ARG A 463 -11.41 -23.65 -15.63
C ARG A 463 -11.52 -24.87 -16.52
N ASN A 464 -10.45 -25.67 -16.60
CA ASN A 464 -10.47 -26.97 -17.25
C ASN A 464 -11.22 -28.01 -16.39
N ALA A 465 -11.29 -29.27 -16.87
CA ALA A 465 -11.97 -30.35 -16.16
C ALA A 465 -11.39 -30.67 -14.77
N GLU A 466 -10.15 -30.28 -14.51
CA GLU A 466 -9.46 -30.45 -13.23
C GLU A 466 -9.63 -29.20 -12.32
N GLY A 467 -10.35 -28.18 -12.80
CA GLY A 467 -10.56 -26.91 -12.10
C GLY A 467 -9.35 -25.99 -12.14
N LYS A 468 -8.40 -26.21 -13.07
CA LYS A 468 -7.23 -25.36 -13.28
C LYS A 468 -7.55 -24.24 -14.26
N TYR A 469 -6.97 -23.07 -14.05
CA TYR A 469 -7.13 -21.93 -14.94
C TYR A 469 -6.39 -22.17 -16.27
N VAL A 470 -7.10 -21.95 -17.34
CA VAL A 470 -6.55 -21.93 -18.70
C VAL A 470 -6.81 -20.54 -19.28
N VAL A 471 -5.76 -19.78 -19.52
CA VAL A 471 -5.82 -18.45 -20.11
C VAL A 471 -5.93 -18.55 -21.62
N ASP A 472 -6.92 -17.91 -22.20
CA ASP A 472 -7.04 -17.67 -23.64
C ASP A 472 -6.41 -16.31 -23.95
N PHE A 473 -5.13 -16.30 -24.30
CA PHE A 473 -4.34 -15.06 -24.44
C PHE A 473 -4.87 -14.11 -25.51
N GLU A 474 -5.48 -14.64 -26.59
CA GLU A 474 -6.10 -13.84 -27.63
C GLU A 474 -7.35 -13.13 -27.10
N LYS A 475 -8.25 -13.87 -26.44
CA LYS A 475 -9.41 -13.27 -25.79
C LYS A 475 -9.04 -12.36 -24.64
N ALA A 476 -8.07 -12.74 -23.82
CA ALA A 476 -7.62 -11.93 -22.69
C ALA A 476 -7.19 -10.54 -23.15
N SER A 477 -6.47 -10.42 -24.26
CA SER A 477 -6.09 -9.13 -24.83
C SER A 477 -7.32 -8.26 -25.17
N ALA A 478 -8.35 -8.85 -25.79
CA ALA A 478 -9.58 -8.14 -26.12
C ALA A 478 -10.41 -7.77 -24.86
N VAL A 479 -10.40 -8.63 -23.85
CA VAL A 479 -11.09 -8.40 -22.57
C VAL A 479 -10.42 -7.28 -21.77
N ILE A 480 -9.08 -7.21 -21.78
CA ILE A 480 -8.33 -6.10 -21.19
C ILE A 480 -8.74 -4.76 -21.82
N ASP A 481 -8.80 -4.71 -23.15
CA ASP A 481 -9.24 -3.52 -23.87
C ASP A 481 -10.68 -3.14 -23.50
N ALA A 482 -11.60 -4.12 -23.44
CA ALA A 482 -13.01 -3.89 -23.10
C ALA A 482 -13.20 -3.41 -21.66
N TRP A 483 -12.47 -3.98 -20.69
CA TRP A 483 -12.52 -3.55 -19.29
C TRP A 483 -11.96 -2.14 -19.11
N ALA A 484 -10.85 -1.84 -19.76
CA ALA A 484 -10.25 -0.50 -19.78
C ALA A 484 -11.22 0.54 -20.38
N GLU A 485 -11.89 0.21 -21.50
CA GLU A 485 -12.90 1.07 -22.12
C GLU A 485 -14.06 1.35 -21.17
N LEU A 486 -14.63 0.32 -20.54
CA LEU A 486 -15.76 0.45 -19.61
C LEU A 486 -15.41 1.38 -18.44
N ILE A 487 -14.25 1.21 -17.83
CA ILE A 487 -13.79 2.05 -16.71
C ILE A 487 -13.62 3.50 -17.17
N ILE A 488 -12.89 3.72 -18.28
CA ILE A 488 -12.65 5.07 -18.80
C ILE A 488 -13.97 5.78 -19.12
N MET A 489 -14.92 5.11 -19.76
CA MET A 489 -16.23 5.68 -20.09
C MET A 489 -17.03 6.03 -18.83
N THR A 490 -17.03 5.16 -17.82
CA THR A 490 -17.74 5.40 -16.56
C THR A 490 -17.17 6.62 -15.85
N GLN A 491 -15.85 6.71 -15.75
CA GLN A 491 -15.16 7.87 -15.17
C GLN A 491 -15.38 9.15 -15.99
N ALA A 492 -15.25 9.08 -17.33
CA ALA A 492 -15.41 10.22 -18.22
C ALA A 492 -16.83 10.82 -18.19
N THR A 493 -17.84 10.00 -17.98
CA THR A 493 -19.23 10.43 -17.86
C THR A 493 -19.65 10.71 -16.42
N GLY A 494 -18.82 10.38 -15.44
CA GLY A 494 -19.14 10.49 -14.02
C GLY A 494 -20.45 9.75 -13.70
N ASP A 495 -20.56 8.50 -14.16
CA ASP A 495 -21.76 7.67 -13.97
C ASP A 495 -21.69 6.92 -12.64
N LEU A 496 -21.91 7.67 -11.55
CA LEU A 496 -21.87 7.13 -10.19
C LEU A 496 -22.93 6.03 -9.96
N GLU A 497 -24.12 6.17 -10.55
CA GLU A 497 -25.18 5.17 -10.38
C GLU A 497 -24.77 3.82 -10.99
N PHE A 498 -24.23 3.85 -12.20
CA PHE A 498 -23.66 2.65 -12.82
C PHE A 498 -22.50 2.08 -12.01
N ALA A 499 -21.58 2.93 -11.55
CA ALA A 499 -20.41 2.51 -10.78
C ALA A 499 -20.82 1.81 -9.48
N GLN A 500 -21.75 2.38 -8.71
CA GLN A 500 -22.27 1.77 -7.47
C GLN A 500 -22.95 0.43 -7.73
N LYS A 501 -23.78 0.37 -8.78
CA LYS A 501 -24.46 -0.87 -9.15
C LYS A 501 -23.45 -1.93 -9.56
N TYR A 502 -22.48 -1.58 -10.41
CA TYR A 502 -21.47 -2.51 -10.90
C TYR A 502 -20.59 -3.03 -9.76
N SER A 503 -20.11 -2.15 -8.87
CA SER A 503 -19.35 -2.55 -7.69
C SER A 503 -20.14 -3.50 -6.79
N ALA A 504 -21.43 -3.22 -6.56
CA ALA A 504 -22.29 -4.08 -5.75
C ALA A 504 -22.53 -5.48 -6.36
N GLU A 505 -22.53 -5.59 -7.68
CA GLU A 505 -22.78 -6.85 -8.40
C GLU A 505 -21.50 -7.66 -8.66
N HIS A 506 -20.32 -7.01 -8.80
CA HIS A 506 -19.08 -7.64 -9.26
C HIS A 506 -17.90 -7.53 -8.32
N ALA A 507 -17.98 -6.73 -7.24
CA ALA A 507 -16.90 -6.65 -6.26
C ALA A 507 -17.10 -7.66 -5.11
N ASP A 508 -17.46 -8.90 -5.43
CA ASP A 508 -17.67 -9.97 -4.45
C ASP A 508 -16.97 -11.27 -4.90
N ILE A 509 -16.64 -12.13 -3.94
CA ILE A 509 -16.00 -13.42 -4.21
C ILE A 509 -17.06 -14.42 -4.65
N THR A 510 -16.90 -14.95 -5.86
CA THR A 510 -17.77 -16.03 -6.36
C THR A 510 -17.50 -17.34 -5.61
N ASP A 511 -18.49 -18.25 -5.57
CA ASP A 511 -18.33 -19.59 -4.97
C ASP A 511 -17.14 -20.35 -5.57
N ALA A 512 -16.89 -20.18 -6.87
CA ALA A 512 -15.78 -20.82 -7.56
C ALA A 512 -14.43 -20.27 -7.10
N LEU A 513 -14.30 -18.95 -6.97
CA LEU A 513 -13.07 -18.33 -6.46
C LEU A 513 -12.87 -18.62 -4.97
N ALA A 514 -13.94 -18.65 -4.16
CA ALA A 514 -13.85 -19.06 -2.76
C ALA A 514 -13.25 -20.47 -2.61
N ALA A 515 -13.71 -21.43 -3.43
CA ALA A 515 -13.15 -22.78 -3.45
C ALA A 515 -11.67 -22.80 -3.91
N ASP A 516 -11.27 -21.92 -4.82
CA ASP A 516 -9.87 -21.80 -5.26
C ASP A 516 -9.00 -21.17 -4.16
N ILE A 517 -9.49 -20.16 -3.45
CA ILE A 517 -8.81 -19.56 -2.28
C ILE A 517 -8.62 -20.62 -1.18
N GLU A 518 -9.61 -21.49 -0.93
CA GLU A 518 -9.48 -22.60 0.03
C GLU A 518 -8.36 -23.57 -0.39
N LYS A 519 -8.23 -23.90 -1.68
CA LYS A 519 -7.12 -24.74 -2.18
C LYS A 519 -5.76 -24.06 -1.96
N VAL A 520 -5.67 -22.78 -2.26
CA VAL A 520 -4.44 -21.98 -2.06
C VAL A 520 -4.06 -21.94 -0.58
N ASN A 521 -5.02 -21.69 0.30
CA ASN A 521 -4.79 -21.64 1.75
C ASN A 521 -4.42 -23.02 2.30
N GLY A 522 -5.07 -24.08 1.82
CA GLY A 522 -4.78 -25.47 2.19
C GLY A 522 -3.44 -26.00 1.65
N ALA A 523 -2.85 -25.35 0.64
CA ALA A 523 -1.53 -25.70 0.12
C ALA A 523 -0.36 -25.15 0.94
N GLY A 524 -0.61 -24.43 2.04
CA GLY A 524 0.43 -23.86 2.90
C GLY A 524 1.19 -22.70 2.25
N ILE A 525 0.59 -22.03 1.27
CA ILE A 525 1.20 -20.88 0.61
C ILE A 525 1.26 -19.70 1.59
N PRO A 526 2.40 -19.04 1.75
CA PRO A 526 2.54 -17.94 2.69
C PRO A 526 1.49 -16.83 2.48
N ARG A 527 1.04 -16.25 3.58
CA ARG A 527 0.16 -15.05 3.55
C ARG A 527 0.92 -13.83 3.08
N ASP A 528 2.11 -13.62 3.65
CA ASP A 528 3.06 -12.57 3.26
C ASP A 528 4.48 -12.98 3.64
N ILE A 529 5.41 -12.04 3.56
CA ILE A 529 6.81 -12.21 3.89
C ILE A 529 7.17 -11.42 5.15
N VAL A 530 8.16 -11.91 5.89
CA VAL A 530 8.88 -11.17 6.93
C VAL A 530 10.34 -11.17 6.60
N PHE A 531 11.03 -10.07 6.92
CA PHE A 531 12.42 -9.91 6.57
C PHE A 531 13.34 -10.22 7.75
N GLU A 532 14.38 -11.01 7.50
CA GLU A 532 15.55 -11.12 8.37
C GLU A 532 16.70 -10.31 7.81
N TRP A 533 17.32 -9.51 8.67
CA TRP A 533 18.44 -8.63 8.35
C TRP A 533 19.76 -9.29 8.76
N LYS A 534 20.69 -9.44 7.83
CA LYS A 534 22.00 -10.07 8.10
C LYS A 534 23.21 -9.13 7.93
N TRP A 535 22.94 -7.84 7.89
CA TRP A 535 23.98 -6.82 7.79
C TRP A 535 23.97 -5.87 8.98
#